data_2a7a09ccddaf1bbcf158318cc383a547
#
_entry.id   2a7a09ccddaf1bbcf158318cc383a547
#
_cell.length_a   1.000
_cell.length_b   1.000
_cell.length_c   1.000
_cell.angle_alpha   90.00
_cell.angle_beta   90.00
_cell.angle_gamma   90.00
#
_symmetry.space_group_name_H-M   'P 1'
#
loop_
_entity.id
_entity.type
_entity.pdbx_description
1 polymer ?
#
loop_
_entity_poly.entity_id
_entity_poly.type
_entity_poly.pdbx_seq_one_letter_code
_entity_poly.pdbx_strand_id
1 'polypeptide(L)' 'MKLTQDEVFEYLNELRTSGVTNMWGSPAYVEREFGITWDEASEWVGKWMDSFRKGSK' A
#
# COMPACT_ATOMS: atom_id res chain seq x y z
N MET A 1 -8.38 14.63 -7.27
CA MET A 1 -8.91 13.46 -6.66
C MET A 1 -8.29 13.18 -5.33
N LYS A 2 -9.10 12.85 -4.35
CA LYS A 2 -8.61 12.57 -3.03
C LYS A 2 -8.28 11.13 -2.84
N LEU A 3 -7.14 10.88 -2.29
CA LEU A 3 -6.70 9.54 -2.03
C LEU A 3 -7.11 9.18 -0.61
N THR A 4 -7.77 8.08 -0.43
CA THR A 4 -8.20 7.66 0.90
C THR A 4 -7.45 6.41 1.31
N GLN A 5 -7.41 6.21 2.62
CA GLN A 5 -6.76 5.05 3.17
C GLN A 5 -7.39 3.76 2.66
N ASP A 6 -8.71 3.75 2.56
CA ASP A 6 -9.43 2.57 2.10
C ASP A 6 -9.00 2.18 0.70
N GLU A 7 -8.88 3.15 -0.17
CA GLU A 7 -8.48 2.88 -1.55
C GLU A 7 -7.08 2.31 -1.62
N VAL A 8 -6.17 2.91 -0.87
CA VAL A 8 -4.79 2.46 -0.90
C VAL A 8 -4.67 1.06 -0.31
N PHE A 9 -5.34 0.85 0.80
CA PHE A 9 -5.27 -0.44 1.48
C PHE A 9 -5.88 -1.55 0.62
N GLU A 10 -6.96 -1.23 -0.04
CA GLU A 10 -7.60 -2.20 -0.90
C GLU A 10 -6.68 -2.58 -2.07
N TYR A 11 -6.05 -1.60 -2.65
CA TYR A 11 -5.11 -1.85 -3.73
C TYR A 11 -3.94 -2.71 -3.26
N LEU A 12 -3.41 -2.40 -2.10
CA LEU A 12 -2.29 -3.16 -1.56
C LEU A 12 -2.69 -4.58 -1.22
N ASN A 13 -3.89 -4.75 -0.71
CA ASN A 13 -4.40 -6.08 -0.43
C ASN A 13 -4.52 -6.91 -1.70
N GLU A 14 -4.94 -6.28 -2.77
CA GLU A 14 -5.05 -6.97 -4.03
C GLU A 14 -3.70 -7.36 -4.58
N LEU A 15 -2.72 -6.49 -4.45
CA LEU A 15 -1.38 -6.82 -4.89
C LEU A 15 -0.84 -8.02 -4.14
N ARG A 16 -1.08 -8.01 -2.85
CA ARG A 16 -0.61 -9.09 -2.01
C ARG A 16 -1.26 -10.41 -2.39
N THR A 17 -2.55 -10.37 -2.61
CA THR A 17 -3.30 -11.56 -2.94
C THR A 17 -2.94 -12.11 -4.30
N SER A 18 -2.69 -11.23 -5.25
CA SER A 18 -2.39 -11.67 -6.60
C SER A 18 -0.98 -12.25 -6.73
N GLY A 19 -0.12 -11.92 -5.80
CA GLY A 19 1.24 -12.40 -5.85
C GLY A 19 2.07 -11.81 -6.98
N VAL A 20 1.62 -10.71 -7.51
CA VAL A 20 2.30 -10.06 -8.60
C VAL A 20 3.61 -9.47 -8.19
N THR A 21 3.73 -9.09 -6.95
CA THR A 21 4.92 -8.43 -6.49
C THR A 21 5.34 -8.89 -5.14
N ASN A 22 6.55 -8.61 -4.74
CA ASN A 22 7.02 -8.80 -3.41
C ASN A 22 6.44 -7.72 -2.58
N MET A 23 6.07 -8.03 -1.41
CA MET A 23 5.45 -7.10 -0.51
C MET A 23 6.25 -5.86 -0.30
N TRP A 24 7.52 -6.01 -0.23
CA TRP A 24 8.37 -4.91 0.13
C TRP A 24 8.61 -3.94 -1.01
N GLY A 25 8.18 -4.30 -2.18
CA GLY A 25 8.33 -3.43 -3.31
C GLY A 25 7.11 -2.59 -3.60
N SER A 26 6.16 -2.64 -2.75
CA SER A 26 4.89 -1.98 -2.95
C SER A 26 4.92 -0.48 -3.15
N PRO A 27 5.82 0.29 -2.55
CA PRO A 27 5.77 1.73 -2.77
C PRO A 27 5.82 2.13 -4.24
N ALA A 28 6.61 1.43 -5.03
CA ALA A 28 6.70 1.75 -6.44
C ALA A 28 5.38 1.57 -7.15
N TYR A 29 4.66 0.54 -6.79
CA TYR A 29 3.37 0.27 -7.39
C TYR A 29 2.33 1.29 -6.97
N VAL A 30 2.35 1.67 -5.70
CA VAL A 30 1.41 2.65 -5.20
C VAL A 30 1.66 4.01 -5.85
N GLU A 31 2.91 4.37 -5.99
CA GLU A 31 3.30 5.62 -6.60
C GLU A 31 2.73 5.71 -8.02
N ARG A 32 2.86 4.64 -8.76
CA ARG A 32 2.41 4.59 -10.12
C ARG A 32 0.89 4.56 -10.22
N GLU A 33 0.28 3.76 -9.38
CA GLU A 33 -1.16 3.60 -9.44
C GLU A 33 -1.90 4.88 -9.08
N PHE A 34 -1.44 5.58 -8.08
CA PHE A 34 -2.14 6.75 -7.58
C PHE A 34 -1.52 8.08 -7.98
N GLY A 35 -0.39 8.03 -8.64
CA GLY A 35 0.27 9.25 -9.10
C GLY A 35 0.76 10.10 -7.95
N ILE A 36 1.28 9.50 -6.92
CA ILE A 36 1.81 10.22 -5.78
C ILE A 36 3.31 10.01 -5.71
N THR A 37 3.96 10.72 -4.81
CA THR A 37 5.40 10.64 -4.70
C THR A 37 5.82 9.38 -3.96
N TRP A 38 7.08 9.04 -4.11
CA TRP A 38 7.63 7.88 -3.42
C TRP A 38 7.48 8.03 -1.91
N ASP A 39 7.71 9.24 -1.41
CA ASP A 39 7.57 9.48 0.02
C ASP A 39 6.17 9.18 0.52
N GLU A 40 5.19 9.64 -0.22
CA GLU A 40 3.81 9.39 0.15
C GLU A 40 3.47 7.92 0.04
N ALA A 41 3.92 7.31 -1.03
CA ALA A 41 3.66 5.89 -1.22
C ALA A 41 4.28 5.06 -0.10
N SER A 42 5.48 5.40 0.29
CA SER A 42 6.15 4.70 1.37
C SER A 42 5.38 4.82 2.67
N GLU A 43 4.85 5.99 2.93
CA GLU A 43 4.07 6.20 4.14
C GLU A 43 2.83 5.33 4.14
N TRP A 44 2.16 5.27 3.00
CA TRP A 44 0.96 4.44 2.91
C TRP A 44 1.27 2.97 3.12
N VAL A 45 2.34 2.51 2.51
CA VAL A 45 2.74 1.12 2.67
C VAL A 45 3.10 0.84 4.12
N GLY A 46 3.77 1.78 4.77
CA GLY A 46 4.11 1.62 6.16
C GLY A 46 2.88 1.50 7.04
N LYS A 47 1.88 2.34 6.78
CA LYS A 47 0.65 2.28 7.55
C LYS A 47 -0.08 0.98 7.32
N TRP A 48 -0.08 0.52 6.10
CA TRP A 48 -0.72 -0.73 5.75
C TRP A 48 -0.07 -1.90 6.49
N MET A 49 1.23 -1.94 6.50
CA MET A 49 1.93 -3.00 7.20
C MET A 49 1.72 -2.92 8.69
N ASP A 50 1.66 -1.71 9.20
CA ASP A 50 1.42 -1.49 10.61
C ASP A 50 0.05 -2.00 11.01
N SER A 51 -0.91 -1.89 10.12
CA SER A 51 -2.26 -2.36 10.44
C SER A 51 -2.29 -3.87 10.60
N PHE A 52 -1.49 -4.59 9.87
CA PHE A 52 -1.40 -6.04 10.08
C PHE A 52 -0.78 -6.35 11.42
N ARG A 53 0.21 -5.61 11.78
CA ARG A 53 0.89 -5.84 13.02
C ARG A 53 -0.05 -5.66 14.20
N LYS A 54 -0.82 -4.59 14.14
CA LYS A 54 -1.77 -4.32 15.19
C LYS A 54 -2.89 -5.32 15.18
N GLY A 55 -3.32 -5.71 14.01
CA GLY A 55 -4.42 -6.63 13.90
C GLY A 55 -4.09 -8.01 14.36
N SER A 56 -2.84 -8.35 14.41
CA SER A 56 -2.48 -9.70 14.76
C SER A 56 -2.53 -9.95 16.24
N LYS A 57 -2.85 -8.99 17.03
CA LYS A 57 -2.91 -9.23 18.46
C LYS A 57 -4.04 -10.11 18.91
#